data_2094e3abc0180d1e271de87f95da2203
#
_entry.id   2094e3abc0180d1e271de87f95da2203
#
_cell.length_a   1.000
_cell.length_b   1.000
_cell.length_c   1.000
_cell.angle_alpha   90.00
_cell.angle_beta   90.00
_cell.angle_gamma   90.00
#
_symmetry.space_group_name_H-M   'P 1'
#
loop_
_entity.id
_entity.type
_entity.pdbx_description
1 polymer ?
#
loop_
_entity_poly.entity_id
_entity_poly.type
_entity_poly.pdbx_seq_one_letter_code
_entity_poly.pdbx_strand_id
1 'polypeptide(L)'
;MILTRSSAVLGASVLLALASLAQAQQQRGMHIGYVYPAGGQQGATFEAVIGGQFLSGVNSVDVSGGGVQATIVELIQPMPGKVLNELRIKVDELLARKAVVRNDFRALEAFRSFKTAKTAKPDPAEQDKELEELKKKYAGATWTAEDEAMLMEIRKKISGAVRRPANPAIGELAVVRITVAPDAKPGQRDLRIGSPSALSNPLVFHIGRLPEFSAQASKSLTEQKSSIAKTAVAPKDRKKEPEMTVTLPAVINGQIMPGKVDRYRFTASKGQRLVVAASARELVPYIADAVPGWFQAVLAVYDAQGKELTYEDDFRFNPDPVLYVPIPADGEYLVEIKDAIYRG
;
A
#
# COMPACT_ATOMS: atom_id res chain seq x y z
N MET A 1 -37.90 4.99 -53.85
CA MET A 1 -37.18 3.88 -53.20
C MET A 1 -35.93 4.37 -52.52
N ILE A 2 -36.09 5.27 -51.47
CA ILE A 2 -35.02 5.84 -50.70
C ILE A 2 -35.52 5.96 -49.23
N LEU A 3 -35.71 4.82 -48.53
CA LEU A 3 -36.15 4.87 -47.13
C LEU A 3 -35.61 3.70 -46.25
N THR A 4 -34.57 2.98 -46.68
CA THR A 4 -34.07 1.81 -45.94
C THR A 4 -32.65 1.93 -45.41
N ARG A 5 -31.92 3.06 -45.59
CA ARG A 5 -30.55 3.20 -45.10
C ARG A 5 -30.43 3.89 -43.72
N SER A 6 -31.41 4.67 -43.28
CA SER A 6 -31.35 5.40 -42.03
C SER A 6 -31.61 4.52 -40.80
N SER A 7 -32.42 3.45 -40.92
CA SER A 7 -32.76 2.58 -39.78
C SER A 7 -31.62 1.65 -39.37
N ALA A 8 -30.76 1.26 -40.32
CA ALA A 8 -29.61 0.38 -40.05
C ALA A 8 -28.46 1.14 -39.27
N VAL A 9 -28.30 2.42 -39.56
CA VAL A 9 -27.28 3.25 -38.88
C VAL A 9 -27.67 3.55 -37.42
N LEU A 10 -28.96 3.80 -37.16
CA LEU A 10 -29.44 3.99 -35.78
C LEU A 10 -29.32 2.71 -34.95
N GLY A 11 -29.62 1.55 -35.52
CA GLY A 11 -29.47 0.27 -34.83
C GLY A 11 -28.03 -0.09 -34.46
N ALA A 12 -27.09 0.21 -35.38
CA ALA A 12 -25.65 -0.02 -35.10
C ALA A 12 -25.09 0.91 -34.02
N SER A 13 -25.53 2.18 -33.96
CA SER A 13 -25.10 3.15 -32.95
C SER A 13 -25.65 2.79 -31.57
N VAL A 14 -26.86 2.29 -31.46
CA VAL A 14 -27.44 1.84 -30.17
C VAL A 14 -26.76 0.56 -29.67
N LEU A 15 -26.41 -0.37 -30.58
CA LEU A 15 -25.66 -1.58 -30.20
C LEU A 15 -24.23 -1.27 -29.75
N LEU A 16 -23.54 -0.32 -30.36
CA LEU A 16 -22.23 0.13 -29.93
C LEU A 16 -22.29 0.84 -28.56
N ALA A 17 -23.32 1.65 -28.31
CA ALA A 17 -23.52 2.31 -27.02
C ALA A 17 -23.85 1.31 -25.90
N LEU A 18 -24.63 0.26 -26.18
CA LEU A 18 -24.93 -0.81 -25.23
C LEU A 18 -23.69 -1.68 -24.94
N ALA A 19 -22.84 -1.94 -25.95
CA ALA A 19 -21.60 -2.65 -25.76
C ALA A 19 -20.58 -1.87 -24.91
N SER A 20 -20.51 -0.56 -25.08
CA SER A 20 -19.65 0.30 -24.23
C SER A 20 -20.17 0.43 -22.80
N LEU A 21 -21.48 0.41 -22.57
CA LEU A 21 -22.07 0.36 -21.22
C LEU A 21 -21.84 -1.00 -20.54
N ALA A 22 -21.87 -2.10 -21.28
CA ALA A 22 -21.54 -3.44 -20.76
C ALA A 22 -20.07 -3.56 -20.38
N GLN A 23 -19.15 -2.96 -21.15
CA GLN A 23 -17.72 -2.89 -20.79
C GLN A 23 -17.46 -2.01 -19.57
N ALA A 24 -18.20 -0.91 -19.41
CA ALA A 24 -18.08 -0.05 -18.22
C ALA A 24 -18.62 -0.72 -16.94
N GLN A 25 -19.56 -1.65 -17.05
CA GLN A 25 -20.04 -2.45 -15.92
C GLN A 25 -19.09 -3.59 -15.54
N GLN A 26 -18.25 -4.08 -16.45
CA GLN A 26 -17.26 -5.13 -16.17
C GLN A 26 -16.12 -4.67 -15.25
N GLN A 27 -15.92 -3.36 -15.08
CA GLN A 27 -14.89 -2.78 -14.20
C GLN A 27 -15.29 -2.69 -12.70
N ARG A 28 -16.47 -3.16 -12.31
CA ARG A 28 -16.91 -3.16 -10.89
C ARG A 28 -16.70 -4.50 -10.19
N GLY A 29 -15.92 -5.41 -10.75
CA GLY A 29 -15.59 -6.70 -10.15
C GLY A 29 -14.52 -6.57 -9.06
N MET A 30 -14.48 -7.55 -8.18
CA MET A 30 -13.39 -7.73 -7.22
C MET A 30 -12.05 -7.76 -7.94
N HIS A 31 -11.12 -6.89 -7.52
CA HIS A 31 -9.80 -6.75 -8.12
C HIS A 31 -8.73 -6.75 -7.05
N ILE A 32 -7.62 -7.47 -7.31
CA ILE A 32 -6.41 -7.43 -6.50
C ILE A 32 -5.24 -6.93 -7.35
N GLY A 33 -4.44 -6.00 -6.81
CA GLY A 33 -3.37 -5.32 -7.53
C GLY A 33 -1.98 -5.76 -7.10
N TYR A 34 -1.81 -6.21 -5.84
CA TYR A 34 -0.55 -6.75 -5.34
C TYR A 34 -0.77 -7.75 -4.21
N VAL A 35 0.23 -8.60 -3.98
CA VAL A 35 0.38 -9.42 -2.78
C VAL A 35 1.79 -9.25 -2.22
N TYR A 36 1.93 -9.08 -0.90
CA TYR A 36 3.23 -8.91 -0.24
C TYR A 36 3.29 -9.69 1.09
N PRO A 37 4.28 -10.59 1.25
CA PRO A 37 5.20 -11.08 0.24
C PRO A 37 4.49 -11.87 -0.87
N ALA A 38 5.06 -11.84 -2.09
CA ALA A 38 4.50 -12.48 -3.27
C ALA A 38 4.96 -13.93 -3.45
N GLY A 39 5.33 -14.58 -2.37
CA GLY A 39 5.79 -15.96 -2.35
C GLY A 39 6.17 -16.42 -0.95
N GLY A 40 6.62 -17.68 -0.85
CA GLY A 40 7.10 -18.27 0.38
C GLY A 40 7.93 -19.52 0.18
N GLN A 41 8.84 -19.76 1.12
CA GLN A 41 9.66 -20.96 1.16
C GLN A 41 8.80 -22.18 1.51
N GLN A 42 9.14 -23.35 0.95
CA GLN A 42 8.57 -24.64 1.36
C GLN A 42 8.67 -24.82 2.89
N GLY A 43 7.59 -25.29 3.51
CA GLY A 43 7.49 -25.50 4.96
C GLY A 43 7.24 -24.23 5.78
N ALA A 44 7.16 -23.04 5.17
CA ALA A 44 6.94 -21.79 5.88
C ALA A 44 5.46 -21.51 6.11
N THR A 45 5.17 -20.81 7.23
CA THR A 45 3.88 -20.17 7.51
C THR A 45 4.13 -18.69 7.79
N PHE A 46 3.41 -17.82 7.10
CA PHE A 46 3.57 -16.37 7.21
C PHE A 46 2.26 -15.64 6.91
N GLU A 47 2.24 -14.34 7.21
CA GLU A 47 1.13 -13.46 6.82
C GLU A 47 1.53 -12.64 5.60
N ALA A 48 0.61 -12.56 4.65
CA ALA A 48 0.74 -11.71 3.47
C ALA A 48 -0.40 -10.69 3.43
N VAL A 49 -0.14 -9.54 2.81
CA VAL A 49 -1.12 -8.48 2.59
C VAL A 49 -1.46 -8.43 1.11
N ILE A 50 -2.73 -8.49 0.80
CA ILE A 50 -3.26 -8.35 -0.56
C ILE A 50 -3.96 -6.99 -0.64
N GLY A 51 -3.50 -6.14 -1.55
CA GLY A 51 -4.15 -4.85 -1.82
C GLY A 51 -5.04 -4.91 -3.04
N GLY A 52 -6.23 -4.29 -2.94
CA GLY A 52 -7.21 -4.32 -4.01
C GLY A 52 -8.38 -3.37 -3.82
N GLN A 53 -9.46 -3.65 -4.53
CA GLN A 53 -10.74 -2.93 -4.43
C GLN A 53 -11.94 -3.89 -4.53
N PHE A 54 -13.05 -3.49 -3.91
CA PHE A 54 -14.26 -4.29 -3.81
C PHE A 54 -14.05 -5.63 -3.11
N LEU A 55 -13.22 -5.62 -2.03
CA LEU A 55 -12.90 -6.79 -1.23
C LEU A 55 -13.93 -7.10 -0.14
N SER A 56 -15.04 -6.36 -0.09
CA SER A 56 -16.11 -6.61 0.88
C SER A 56 -16.70 -8.01 0.68
N GLY A 57 -16.79 -8.78 1.79
CA GLY A 57 -17.34 -10.13 1.76
C GLY A 57 -16.39 -11.22 1.25
N VAL A 58 -15.10 -10.88 1.02
CA VAL A 58 -14.07 -11.89 0.73
C VAL A 58 -13.92 -12.84 1.91
N ASN A 59 -13.95 -14.14 1.64
CA ASN A 59 -13.87 -15.20 2.66
C ASN A 59 -12.98 -16.39 2.27
N SER A 60 -12.42 -16.38 1.04
CA SER A 60 -11.50 -17.41 0.59
C SER A 60 -10.26 -16.84 -0.07
N VAL A 61 -9.18 -17.62 -0.02
CA VAL A 61 -7.93 -17.39 -0.76
C VAL A 61 -7.57 -18.70 -1.42
N ASP A 62 -7.33 -18.66 -2.72
CA ASP A 62 -6.97 -19.81 -3.52
C ASP A 62 -5.59 -19.60 -4.14
N VAL A 63 -4.71 -20.60 -3.98
CA VAL A 63 -3.40 -20.65 -4.64
C VAL A 63 -3.34 -21.90 -5.49
N SER A 64 -3.14 -21.73 -6.79
CA SER A 64 -3.18 -22.82 -7.75
C SER A 64 -2.09 -23.88 -7.49
N GLY A 65 -2.35 -25.14 -7.89
CA GLY A 65 -1.33 -26.20 -7.96
C GLY A 65 -1.05 -26.99 -6.70
N GLY A 66 -1.82 -26.85 -5.64
CA GLY A 66 -1.72 -27.67 -4.41
C GLY A 66 -0.49 -27.38 -3.53
N GLY A 67 -0.53 -27.89 -2.30
CA GLY A 67 0.55 -27.70 -1.31
C GLY A 67 0.58 -26.33 -0.65
N VAL A 68 -0.42 -25.47 -0.88
CA VAL A 68 -0.56 -24.17 -0.20
C VAL A 68 -1.95 -24.09 0.42
N GLN A 69 -2.00 -23.72 1.69
CA GLN A 69 -3.23 -23.39 2.41
C GLN A 69 -3.21 -21.90 2.76
N ALA A 70 -4.32 -21.22 2.54
CA ALA A 70 -4.43 -19.82 2.86
C ALA A 70 -5.79 -19.49 3.50
N THR A 71 -5.80 -18.58 4.46
CA THR A 71 -7.01 -18.15 5.18
C THR A 71 -7.01 -16.63 5.36
N ILE A 72 -8.18 -16.01 5.28
CA ILE A 72 -8.35 -14.59 5.59
C ILE A 72 -8.22 -14.41 7.11
N VAL A 73 -7.35 -13.49 7.52
CA VAL A 73 -7.15 -13.09 8.93
C VAL A 73 -7.94 -11.82 9.23
N GLU A 74 -7.83 -10.81 8.35
CA GLU A 74 -8.47 -9.52 8.54
C GLU A 74 -8.77 -8.88 7.18
N LEU A 75 -9.91 -8.18 7.09
CA LEU A 75 -10.22 -7.28 5.98
C LEU A 75 -10.16 -5.83 6.48
N ILE A 76 -9.37 -5.00 5.83
CA ILE A 76 -9.14 -3.61 6.21
C ILE A 76 -9.68 -2.72 5.09
N GLN A 77 -10.72 -1.95 5.41
CA GLN A 77 -11.29 -0.98 4.47
C GLN A 77 -10.94 0.44 4.88
N PRO A 78 -10.50 1.29 3.96
CA PRO A 78 -10.30 2.70 4.24
C PRO A 78 -11.62 3.36 4.60
N MET A 79 -11.60 4.20 5.61
CA MET A 79 -12.80 4.97 5.97
C MET A 79 -13.17 5.92 4.82
N PRO A 80 -14.44 5.91 4.35
CA PRO A 80 -14.90 6.82 3.32
C PRO A 80 -14.66 8.28 3.72
N GLY A 81 -14.14 9.09 2.78
CA GLY A 81 -13.78 10.49 3.07
C GLY A 81 -14.97 11.31 3.61
N LYS A 82 -16.20 11.03 3.16
CA LYS A 82 -17.42 11.64 3.69
C LYS A 82 -17.60 11.34 5.19
N VAL A 83 -17.52 10.07 5.58
CA VAL A 83 -17.64 9.64 6.98
C VAL A 83 -16.52 10.25 7.83
N LEU A 84 -15.29 10.24 7.34
CA LEU A 84 -14.16 10.88 8.03
C LEU A 84 -14.38 12.38 8.24
N ASN A 85 -14.94 13.07 7.25
CA ASN A 85 -15.26 14.50 7.36
C ASN A 85 -16.39 14.75 8.36
N GLU A 86 -17.46 13.96 8.34
CA GLU A 86 -18.56 14.05 9.32
C GLU A 86 -18.05 13.82 10.75
N LEU A 87 -17.19 12.83 10.96
CA LEU A 87 -16.58 12.59 12.28
C LEU A 87 -15.70 13.77 12.72
N ARG A 88 -14.95 14.41 11.80
CA ARG A 88 -14.14 15.59 12.10
C ARG A 88 -14.98 16.80 12.46
N ILE A 89 -16.10 17.02 11.75
CA ILE A 89 -17.07 18.08 12.10
C ILE A 89 -17.59 17.82 13.50
N LYS A 90 -17.96 16.57 13.82
CA LYS A 90 -18.45 16.22 15.15
C LYS A 90 -17.43 16.43 16.25
N VAL A 91 -16.14 16.13 16.00
CA VAL A 91 -15.06 16.44 16.94
C VAL A 91 -14.90 17.95 17.14
N ASP A 92 -14.96 18.75 16.07
CA ASP A 92 -14.89 20.21 16.16
C ASP A 92 -16.04 20.78 17.03
N GLU A 93 -17.28 20.33 16.79
CA GLU A 93 -18.44 20.71 17.60
C GLU A 93 -18.30 20.36 19.09
N LEU A 94 -17.87 19.11 19.37
CA LEU A 94 -17.68 18.65 20.75
C LEU A 94 -16.55 19.44 21.45
N LEU A 95 -15.44 19.70 20.76
CA LEU A 95 -14.35 20.49 21.28
C LEU A 95 -14.75 21.95 21.50
N ALA A 96 -15.53 22.56 20.60
CA ALA A 96 -16.04 23.91 20.75
C ALA A 96 -16.95 24.01 21.97
N ARG A 97 -17.90 23.07 22.15
CA ARG A 97 -18.76 23.02 23.33
C ARG A 97 -17.95 22.84 24.62
N LYS A 98 -17.01 21.89 24.63
CA LYS A 98 -16.11 21.67 25.77
C LYS A 98 -15.30 22.91 26.14
N ALA A 99 -14.77 23.59 25.11
CA ALA A 99 -13.96 24.80 25.28
C ALA A 99 -14.74 25.93 25.95
N VAL A 100 -15.98 26.17 25.53
CA VAL A 100 -16.86 27.20 26.12
C VAL A 100 -17.22 26.82 27.55
N VAL A 101 -17.66 25.56 27.79
CA VAL A 101 -18.08 25.12 29.14
C VAL A 101 -16.93 25.16 30.15
N ARG A 102 -15.72 24.82 29.73
CA ARG A 102 -14.54 24.79 30.61
C ARG A 102 -13.69 26.06 30.56
N ASN A 103 -14.04 27.01 29.70
CA ASN A 103 -13.26 28.20 29.40
C ASN A 103 -11.79 27.88 29.05
N ASP A 104 -11.58 26.77 28.29
CA ASP A 104 -10.26 26.28 27.84
C ASP A 104 -10.30 25.93 26.35
N PHE A 105 -9.73 26.79 25.53
CA PHE A 105 -9.75 26.70 24.07
C PHE A 105 -8.55 25.98 23.45
N ARG A 106 -7.53 25.61 24.24
CA ARG A 106 -6.26 25.02 23.73
C ARG A 106 -6.47 23.78 22.88
N ALA A 107 -7.38 22.88 23.29
CA ALA A 107 -7.64 21.64 22.55
C ALA A 107 -8.35 21.89 21.22
N LEU A 108 -9.24 22.89 21.17
CA LEU A 108 -9.95 23.31 19.95
C LEU A 108 -8.97 23.96 18.96
N GLU A 109 -8.15 24.89 19.43
CA GLU A 109 -7.11 25.56 18.62
C GLU A 109 -6.12 24.57 18.03
N ALA A 110 -5.62 23.63 18.85
CA ALA A 110 -4.72 22.59 18.40
C ALA A 110 -5.35 21.69 17.33
N PHE A 111 -6.65 21.36 17.45
CA PHE A 111 -7.36 20.57 16.46
C PHE A 111 -7.56 21.34 15.15
N ARG A 112 -7.90 22.60 15.22
CA ARG A 112 -8.12 23.47 14.05
C ARG A 112 -6.83 23.84 13.34
N SER A 113 -5.76 24.15 14.07
CA SER A 113 -4.45 24.44 13.50
C SER A 113 -3.88 23.23 12.73
N PHE A 114 -4.11 22.03 13.19
CA PHE A 114 -3.76 20.82 12.45
C PHE A 114 -4.53 20.68 11.12
N LYS A 115 -5.76 21.19 11.08
CA LYS A 115 -6.62 21.19 9.87
C LYS A 115 -6.19 22.26 8.86
N THR A 116 -5.71 23.43 9.35
CA THR A 116 -5.37 24.62 8.55
C THR A 116 -3.87 24.74 8.24
N ALA A 117 -3.03 23.78 8.60
CA ALA A 117 -1.56 23.83 8.37
C ALA A 117 -1.13 24.02 6.89
N LYS A 118 -2.09 24.13 5.96
CA LYS A 118 -1.90 24.42 4.51
C LYS A 118 -2.46 25.76 4.07
N THR A 119 -3.11 26.52 4.93
CA THR A 119 -3.69 27.82 4.58
C THR A 119 -3.13 28.91 5.52
N ALA A 120 -3.10 30.16 5.05
CA ALA A 120 -2.56 31.30 5.83
C ALA A 120 -3.17 31.37 7.24
N LYS A 121 -2.39 31.87 8.20
CA LYS A 121 -2.91 32.12 9.56
C LYS A 121 -4.15 33.01 9.46
N PRO A 122 -5.27 32.63 10.10
CA PRO A 122 -6.46 33.47 10.09
C PRO A 122 -6.20 34.82 10.78
N ASP A 123 -6.90 35.85 10.33
CA ASP A 123 -6.85 37.20 10.90
C ASP A 123 -7.24 37.15 12.40
N PRO A 124 -6.49 37.76 13.31
CA PRO A 124 -6.85 37.82 14.72
C PRO A 124 -8.27 38.37 14.95
N ALA A 125 -8.72 39.35 14.19
CA ALA A 125 -10.06 39.90 14.30
C ALA A 125 -11.17 38.91 13.90
N GLU A 126 -10.91 38.02 12.94
CA GLU A 126 -11.83 36.93 12.58
C GLU A 126 -11.88 35.85 13.68
N GLN A 127 -10.75 35.57 14.31
CA GLN A 127 -10.68 34.61 15.43
C GLN A 127 -11.48 35.08 16.65
N ASP A 128 -11.35 36.36 17.02
CA ASP A 128 -12.09 36.93 18.15
C ASP A 128 -13.62 36.92 17.89
N LYS A 129 -14.02 37.25 16.67
CA LYS A 129 -15.42 37.18 16.27
C LYS A 129 -15.99 35.76 16.32
N GLU A 130 -15.25 34.78 15.81
CA GLU A 130 -15.63 33.37 15.84
C GLU A 130 -15.75 32.87 17.30
N LEU A 131 -14.83 33.30 18.17
CA LEU A 131 -14.84 32.95 19.57
C LEU A 131 -16.10 33.45 20.29
N GLU A 132 -16.51 34.70 20.02
CA GLU A 132 -17.74 35.27 20.59
C GLU A 132 -18.98 34.57 20.05
N GLU A 133 -19.01 34.19 18.79
CA GLU A 133 -20.09 33.38 18.21
C GLU A 133 -20.19 32.01 18.88
N LEU A 134 -19.06 31.34 19.16
CA LEU A 134 -19.02 30.07 19.88
C LEU A 134 -19.51 30.20 21.31
N LYS A 135 -19.09 31.22 22.04
CA LYS A 135 -19.57 31.51 23.40
C LYS A 135 -21.09 31.73 23.43
N LYS A 136 -21.61 32.49 22.45
CA LYS A 136 -23.04 32.71 22.29
C LYS A 136 -23.81 31.42 21.95
N LYS A 137 -23.27 30.61 21.04
CA LYS A 137 -23.86 29.34 20.57
C LYS A 137 -23.99 28.32 21.71
N TYR A 138 -22.99 28.24 22.58
CA TYR A 138 -22.93 27.24 23.65
C TYR A 138 -23.16 27.86 25.05
N ALA A 139 -23.73 29.07 25.14
CA ALA A 139 -24.11 29.69 26.41
C ALA A 139 -25.08 28.77 27.19
N GLY A 140 -24.76 28.45 28.45
CA GLY A 140 -25.54 27.54 29.27
C GLY A 140 -25.47 26.04 28.95
N ALA A 141 -24.61 25.64 27.98
CA ALA A 141 -24.37 24.24 27.71
C ALA A 141 -23.63 23.54 28.86
N THR A 142 -23.86 22.25 29.03
CA THR A 142 -23.14 21.39 29.99
C THR A 142 -22.20 20.47 29.29
N TRP A 143 -21.20 19.96 30.01
CA TRP A 143 -20.25 18.92 29.53
C TRP A 143 -20.36 17.71 30.46
N THR A 144 -20.83 16.59 29.92
CA THR A 144 -21.07 15.37 30.68
C THR A 144 -19.94 14.33 30.48
N ALA A 145 -19.97 13.27 31.29
CA ALA A 145 -19.08 12.11 31.10
C ALA A 145 -19.34 11.38 29.78
N GLU A 146 -20.60 11.36 29.32
CA GLU A 146 -21.02 10.78 28.05
C GLU A 146 -20.46 11.56 26.85
N ASP A 147 -20.41 12.91 26.94
CA ASP A 147 -19.78 13.75 25.93
C ASP A 147 -18.28 13.48 25.82
N GLU A 148 -17.62 13.30 26.96
CA GLU A 148 -16.19 12.96 26.99
C GLU A 148 -15.94 11.58 26.37
N ALA A 149 -16.76 10.57 26.71
CA ALA A 149 -16.67 9.23 26.14
C ALA A 149 -16.91 9.25 24.63
N MET A 150 -17.92 9.98 24.15
CA MET A 150 -18.20 10.15 22.73
C MET A 150 -17.02 10.81 21.99
N LEU A 151 -16.43 11.87 22.56
CA LEU A 151 -15.25 12.52 21.97
C LEU A 151 -14.07 11.56 21.84
N MET A 152 -13.82 10.77 22.88
CA MET A 152 -12.75 9.77 22.89
C MET A 152 -13.02 8.67 21.88
N GLU A 153 -14.23 8.16 21.78
CA GLU A 153 -14.60 7.13 20.81
C GLU A 153 -14.42 7.62 19.37
N ILE A 154 -14.91 8.83 19.05
CA ILE A 154 -14.75 9.40 17.70
C ILE A 154 -13.27 9.62 17.38
N ARG A 155 -12.49 10.15 18.33
CA ARG A 155 -11.04 10.31 18.16
C ARG A 155 -10.34 8.98 17.91
N LYS A 156 -10.72 7.92 18.65
CA LYS A 156 -10.21 6.57 18.44
C LYS A 156 -10.57 6.05 17.04
N LYS A 157 -11.81 6.24 16.57
CA LYS A 157 -12.23 5.90 15.21
C LYS A 157 -11.41 6.65 14.15
N ILE A 158 -11.18 7.96 14.31
CA ILE A 158 -10.39 8.76 13.38
C ILE A 158 -8.92 8.35 13.39
N SER A 159 -8.33 8.11 14.57
CA SER A 159 -6.91 7.72 14.69
C SER A 159 -6.64 6.30 14.16
N GLY A 160 -7.60 5.40 14.28
CA GLY A 160 -7.54 4.04 13.75
C GLY A 160 -7.96 3.93 12.27
N ALA A 161 -8.46 5.02 11.69
CA ALA A 161 -8.89 5.00 10.29
C ALA A 161 -7.70 4.84 9.35
N VAL A 162 -7.72 3.80 8.53
CA VAL A 162 -6.78 3.65 7.43
C VAL A 162 -7.07 4.75 6.41
N ARG A 163 -6.07 5.55 6.09
CA ARG A 163 -6.19 6.57 5.04
C ARG A 163 -6.26 5.87 3.70
N ARG A 164 -7.14 6.35 2.85
CA ARG A 164 -7.21 5.90 1.47
C ARG A 164 -5.85 6.19 0.81
N PRO A 165 -5.17 5.18 0.21
CA PRO A 165 -3.92 5.43 -0.51
C PRO A 165 -4.17 6.33 -1.72
N ALA A 166 -3.10 6.85 -2.31
CA ALA A 166 -3.18 7.67 -3.51
C ALA A 166 -3.84 6.91 -4.67
N ASN A 167 -3.60 5.60 -4.73
CA ASN A 167 -4.25 4.71 -5.69
C ASN A 167 -5.44 3.99 -5.04
N PRO A 168 -6.69 4.30 -5.43
CA PRO A 168 -7.87 3.62 -4.91
C PRO A 168 -8.02 2.16 -5.38
N ALA A 169 -7.33 1.75 -6.46
CA ALA A 169 -7.39 0.39 -6.98
C ALA A 169 -6.76 -0.65 -6.03
N ILE A 170 -5.91 -0.19 -5.11
CA ILE A 170 -5.25 -1.02 -4.09
C ILE A 170 -5.55 -0.52 -2.67
N GLY A 171 -6.68 0.19 -2.51
CA GLY A 171 -7.01 0.88 -1.27
C GLY A 171 -7.57 0.01 -0.16
N GLU A 172 -8.15 -1.13 -0.49
CA GLU A 172 -8.67 -2.10 0.46
C GLU A 172 -7.62 -3.20 0.66
N LEU A 173 -7.48 -3.73 1.89
CA LEU A 173 -6.48 -4.73 2.19
C LEU A 173 -7.14 -5.99 2.75
N ALA A 174 -6.65 -7.14 2.30
CA ALA A 174 -6.90 -8.43 2.93
C ALA A 174 -5.60 -8.96 3.52
N VAL A 175 -5.59 -9.22 4.82
CA VAL A 175 -4.49 -9.93 5.48
C VAL A 175 -4.80 -11.40 5.44
N VAL A 176 -3.87 -12.17 4.94
CA VAL A 176 -4.01 -13.60 4.75
C VAL A 176 -2.88 -14.35 5.43
N ARG A 177 -3.19 -15.45 6.09
CA ARG A 177 -2.19 -16.39 6.59
C ARG A 177 -2.02 -17.49 5.57
N ILE A 178 -0.78 -17.69 5.13
CA ILE A 178 -0.39 -18.66 4.11
C ILE A 178 0.54 -19.69 4.74
N THR A 179 0.24 -20.97 4.51
CA THR A 179 1.08 -22.10 4.89
C THR A 179 1.47 -22.87 3.64
N VAL A 180 2.75 -22.95 3.37
CA VAL A 180 3.34 -23.72 2.26
C VAL A 180 3.79 -25.07 2.79
N ALA A 181 3.29 -26.16 2.22
CA ALA A 181 3.68 -27.51 2.63
C ALA A 181 5.17 -27.77 2.31
N PRO A 182 5.88 -28.57 3.10
CA PRO A 182 7.29 -28.89 2.84
C PRO A 182 7.57 -29.55 1.48
N ASP A 183 6.57 -30.24 0.94
CA ASP A 183 6.59 -30.95 -0.34
C ASP A 183 5.89 -30.20 -1.47
N ALA A 184 5.40 -28.96 -1.23
CA ALA A 184 4.80 -28.14 -2.26
C ALA A 184 5.77 -27.93 -3.42
N LYS A 185 5.34 -28.23 -4.67
CA LYS A 185 6.23 -28.10 -5.83
C LYS A 185 6.67 -26.63 -6.02
N PRO A 186 7.97 -26.33 -6.09
CA PRO A 186 8.45 -24.99 -6.38
C PRO A 186 7.99 -24.49 -7.74
N GLY A 187 7.85 -23.17 -7.85
CA GLY A 187 7.47 -22.51 -9.09
C GLY A 187 6.37 -21.48 -8.88
N GLN A 188 6.00 -20.86 -9.97
CA GLN A 188 4.97 -19.83 -10.05
C GLN A 188 3.56 -20.44 -9.88
N ARG A 189 2.69 -19.73 -9.20
CA ARG A 189 1.29 -20.03 -8.95
C ARG A 189 0.43 -18.82 -9.25
N ASP A 190 -0.87 -19.04 -9.44
CA ASP A 190 -1.87 -17.99 -9.42
C ASP A 190 -2.49 -17.91 -8.03
N LEU A 191 -2.43 -16.73 -7.42
CA LEU A 191 -3.16 -16.41 -6.19
C LEU A 191 -4.40 -15.60 -6.55
N ARG A 192 -5.55 -15.97 -5.99
CA ARG A 192 -6.83 -15.28 -6.10
C ARG A 192 -7.51 -15.20 -4.76
N ILE A 193 -8.38 -14.22 -4.58
CA ILE A 193 -9.29 -14.15 -3.45
C ILE A 193 -10.72 -14.25 -3.93
N GLY A 194 -11.60 -14.80 -3.11
CA GLY A 194 -12.98 -15.08 -3.48
C GLY A 194 -13.98 -14.67 -2.42
N SER A 195 -15.19 -14.43 -2.89
CA SER A 195 -16.42 -14.34 -2.10
C SER A 195 -17.42 -15.36 -2.64
N PRO A 196 -18.56 -15.60 -1.98
CA PRO A 196 -19.58 -16.54 -2.49
C PRO A 196 -20.10 -16.21 -3.89
N SER A 197 -19.94 -14.96 -4.35
CA SER A 197 -20.50 -14.47 -5.63
C SER A 197 -19.45 -14.03 -6.65
N ALA A 198 -18.16 -13.94 -6.29
CA ALA A 198 -17.14 -13.39 -7.17
C ALA A 198 -15.74 -13.94 -6.85
N LEU A 199 -14.91 -14.02 -7.88
CA LEU A 199 -13.49 -14.34 -7.79
C LEU A 199 -12.66 -13.19 -8.39
N SER A 200 -11.51 -12.88 -7.79
CA SER A 200 -10.62 -11.84 -8.30
C SER A 200 -9.85 -12.28 -9.56
N ASN A 201 -9.19 -11.30 -10.21
CA ASN A 201 -8.09 -11.57 -11.12
C ASN A 201 -6.98 -12.38 -10.41
N PRO A 202 -6.11 -13.11 -11.16
CA PRO A 202 -4.92 -13.75 -10.59
C PRO A 202 -3.82 -12.75 -10.33
N LEU A 203 -3.00 -13.03 -9.31
CA LEU A 203 -1.66 -12.47 -9.14
C LEU A 203 -0.64 -13.57 -9.06
N VAL A 204 0.59 -13.25 -9.47
CA VAL A 204 1.73 -14.16 -9.38
C VAL A 204 2.09 -14.40 -7.91
N PHE A 205 2.29 -15.67 -7.56
CA PHE A 205 2.76 -16.11 -6.26
C PHE A 205 3.81 -17.22 -6.44
N HIS A 206 4.97 -17.08 -5.78
CA HIS A 206 6.08 -17.99 -5.96
C HIS A 206 6.26 -18.93 -4.78
N ILE A 207 6.49 -20.23 -5.06
CA ILE A 207 6.97 -21.19 -4.05
C ILE A 207 8.44 -21.43 -4.31
N GLY A 208 9.28 -21.13 -3.31
CA GLY A 208 10.72 -21.27 -3.37
C GLY A 208 11.28 -22.35 -2.45
N ARG A 209 12.57 -22.68 -2.64
CA ARG A 209 13.36 -23.53 -1.74
C ARG A 209 14.39 -22.75 -0.96
N LEU A 210 14.74 -21.55 -1.44
CA LEU A 210 15.75 -20.72 -0.83
C LEU A 210 15.22 -20.06 0.45
N PRO A 211 16.10 -19.78 1.42
CA PRO A 211 15.73 -18.94 2.55
C PRO A 211 15.18 -17.59 2.11
N GLU A 212 14.12 -17.15 2.77
CA GLU A 212 13.48 -15.86 2.47
C GLU A 212 13.73 -14.85 3.58
N PHE A 213 14.09 -13.64 3.17
CA PHE A 213 14.28 -12.48 4.03
C PHE A 213 13.25 -11.41 3.65
N SER A 214 12.72 -10.71 4.63
CA SER A 214 11.86 -9.56 4.39
C SER A 214 12.53 -8.29 4.86
N ALA A 215 12.64 -7.28 4.01
CA ALA A 215 13.28 -6.00 4.29
C ALA A 215 12.60 -5.23 5.42
N GLN A 216 11.33 -5.47 5.66
CA GLN A 216 10.63 -5.03 6.87
C GLN A 216 10.37 -6.27 7.72
N ALA A 217 11.05 -6.37 8.87
CA ALA A 217 10.61 -7.26 9.92
C ALA A 217 9.10 -7.05 10.11
N SER A 218 8.33 -8.15 10.18
CA SER A 218 6.87 -8.11 10.24
C SER A 218 6.42 -7.16 11.36
N LYS A 219 6.26 -5.89 11.02
CA LYS A 219 5.59 -4.94 11.89
C LYS A 219 4.16 -5.41 11.99
N SER A 220 3.64 -5.49 13.20
CA SER A 220 2.23 -5.78 13.39
C SER A 220 1.41 -4.85 12.50
N LEU A 221 0.29 -5.32 11.97
CA LEU A 221 -0.61 -4.49 11.14
C LEU A 221 -0.93 -3.14 11.77
N THR A 222 -0.93 -3.07 13.11
CA THR A 222 -1.09 -1.84 13.88
C THR A 222 0.09 -0.88 13.67
N GLU A 223 1.31 -1.39 13.52
CA GLU A 223 2.50 -0.58 13.24
C GLU A 223 2.59 -0.21 11.76
N GLN A 224 2.15 -1.06 10.84
CA GLN A 224 1.98 -0.70 9.43
C GLN A 224 0.91 0.38 9.25
N LYS A 225 -0.24 0.28 9.93
CA LYS A 225 -1.25 1.34 10.01
C LYS A 225 -0.65 2.66 10.51
N SER A 226 0.25 2.60 11.49
CA SER A 226 0.95 3.78 12.04
C SER A 226 2.04 4.31 11.10
N SER A 227 2.77 3.48 10.38
CA SER A 227 3.83 3.91 9.44
C SER A 227 3.26 4.55 8.19
N ILE A 228 2.20 4.00 7.60
CA ILE A 228 1.46 4.62 6.49
C ILE A 228 0.95 6.02 6.87
N ALA A 229 0.57 6.22 8.13
CA ALA A 229 0.15 7.52 8.63
C ALA A 229 1.30 8.52 8.85
N LYS A 230 2.54 8.05 9.05
CA LYS A 230 3.72 8.89 9.34
C LYS A 230 4.55 9.24 8.09
N THR A 231 4.40 8.52 6.99
CA THR A 231 5.22 8.70 5.76
C THR A 231 4.89 9.99 4.98
N ALA A 232 3.98 10.83 5.45
CA ALA A 232 3.62 12.10 4.80
C ALA A 232 4.60 13.27 5.07
N VAL A 233 5.66 13.07 5.84
CA VAL A 233 6.69 14.09 6.10
C VAL A 233 8.04 13.48 5.74
N ALA A 234 8.61 13.91 4.61
CA ALA A 234 9.98 13.58 4.25
C ALA A 234 10.92 14.08 5.36
N PRO A 235 11.72 13.22 6.00
CA PRO A 235 12.71 13.66 6.98
C PRO A 235 13.76 14.53 6.26
N LYS A 236 14.02 15.71 6.76
CA LYS A 236 15.11 16.59 6.27
C LYS A 236 16.51 16.03 6.55
N ASP A 237 16.61 15.03 7.40
CA ASP A 237 17.86 14.31 7.68
C ASP A 237 17.84 12.95 6.95
N ARG A 238 18.64 12.84 5.89
CA ARG A 238 18.97 11.55 5.28
C ARG A 238 19.88 10.77 6.26
N LYS A 239 19.29 10.19 7.30
CA LYS A 239 19.96 9.11 8.02
C LYS A 239 20.21 7.99 7.01
N LYS A 240 21.44 7.45 7.01
CA LYS A 240 21.84 6.29 6.20
C LYS A 240 20.73 5.24 6.31
N GLU A 241 20.15 4.84 5.18
CA GLU A 241 19.08 3.85 5.18
C GLU A 241 19.60 2.55 5.77
N PRO A 242 18.82 1.80 6.56
CA PRO A 242 19.28 0.57 7.18
C PRO A 242 19.64 -0.44 6.10
N GLU A 243 20.87 -0.94 6.15
CA GLU A 243 21.32 -2.06 5.33
C GLU A 243 20.91 -3.37 6.01
N MET A 244 20.37 -4.33 5.26
CA MET A 244 20.08 -5.66 5.76
C MET A 244 21.20 -6.61 5.37
N THR A 245 21.72 -7.37 6.33
CA THR A 245 22.69 -8.45 6.04
C THR A 245 21.93 -9.72 5.69
N VAL A 246 22.31 -10.34 4.58
CA VAL A 246 21.72 -11.58 4.07
C VAL A 246 22.78 -12.62 3.78
N THR A 247 22.40 -13.90 3.88
CA THR A 247 23.25 -15.04 3.51
C THR A 247 22.78 -15.60 2.19
N LEU A 248 23.69 -15.75 1.23
CA LEU A 248 23.37 -16.30 -0.10
C LEU A 248 23.45 -17.83 -0.13
N PRO A 249 22.66 -18.51 -0.99
CA PRO A 249 21.61 -17.93 -1.84
C PRO A 249 20.35 -17.62 -1.06
N ALA A 250 19.58 -16.59 -1.47
CA ALA A 250 18.39 -16.11 -0.77
C ALA A 250 17.35 -15.51 -1.71
N VAL A 251 16.12 -15.46 -1.24
CA VAL A 251 15.05 -14.59 -1.79
C VAL A 251 14.83 -13.45 -0.81
N ILE A 252 14.67 -12.24 -1.33
CA ILE A 252 14.46 -11.04 -0.53
C ILE A 252 13.15 -10.39 -0.96
N ASN A 253 12.22 -10.28 -0.03
CA ASN A 253 10.97 -9.57 -0.21
C ASN A 253 11.13 -8.12 0.27
N GLY A 254 10.85 -7.14 -0.57
CA GLY A 254 10.94 -5.71 -0.27
C GLY A 254 9.79 -4.91 -0.82
N GLN A 255 9.59 -3.72 -0.28
CA GLN A 255 8.67 -2.71 -0.79
C GLN A 255 9.41 -1.38 -0.87
N ILE A 256 9.67 -0.92 -2.08
CA ILE A 256 10.35 0.35 -2.31
C ILE A 256 9.33 1.48 -2.20
N MET A 257 9.47 2.31 -1.18
CA MET A 257 8.63 3.49 -0.98
C MET A 257 9.17 4.70 -1.76
N PRO A 258 8.34 5.70 -2.12
CA PRO A 258 8.79 6.88 -2.84
C PRO A 258 10.04 7.52 -2.23
N GLY A 259 11.10 7.68 -3.04
CA GLY A 259 12.39 8.23 -2.64
C GLY A 259 13.25 7.31 -1.78
N LYS A 260 12.89 6.02 -1.69
CA LYS A 260 13.63 5.01 -0.93
C LYS A 260 14.49 4.14 -1.83
N VAL A 261 15.50 3.55 -1.20
CA VAL A 261 16.44 2.61 -1.80
C VAL A 261 16.68 1.50 -0.78
N ASP A 262 16.53 0.25 -1.18
CA ASP A 262 16.84 -0.90 -0.32
C ASP A 262 18.24 -1.42 -0.59
N ARG A 263 18.96 -1.79 0.48
CA ARG A 263 20.35 -2.24 0.43
C ARG A 263 20.55 -3.52 1.20
N TYR A 264 21.20 -4.48 0.55
CA TYR A 264 21.42 -5.82 1.06
C TYR A 264 22.90 -6.15 1.04
N ARG A 265 23.49 -6.34 2.24
CA ARG A 265 24.89 -6.66 2.45
C ARG A 265 25.07 -8.18 2.52
N PHE A 266 26.08 -8.70 1.85
CA PHE A 266 26.42 -10.11 1.85
C PHE A 266 27.93 -10.31 1.73
N THR A 267 28.41 -11.50 2.09
CA THR A 267 29.81 -11.92 1.91
C THR A 267 29.91 -12.86 0.72
N ALA A 268 30.94 -12.68 -0.10
CA ALA A 268 31.22 -13.55 -1.24
C ALA A 268 32.72 -13.79 -1.41
N SER A 269 33.06 -14.91 -2.07
CA SER A 269 34.45 -15.31 -2.34
C SER A 269 34.87 -15.00 -3.77
N LYS A 270 36.15 -14.71 -3.97
CA LYS A 270 36.75 -14.48 -5.28
C LYS A 270 36.41 -15.60 -6.26
N GLY A 271 35.98 -15.22 -7.45
CA GLY A 271 35.61 -16.14 -8.51
C GLY A 271 34.18 -16.71 -8.39
N GLN A 272 33.47 -16.44 -7.31
CA GLN A 272 32.06 -16.76 -7.19
C GLN A 272 31.27 -15.97 -8.26
N ARG A 273 30.31 -16.62 -8.89
CA ARG A 273 29.42 -16.00 -9.90
C ARG A 273 28.11 -15.63 -9.25
N LEU A 274 27.88 -14.34 -9.09
CA LEU A 274 26.64 -13.80 -8.53
C LEU A 274 25.64 -13.52 -9.66
N VAL A 275 24.41 -14.00 -9.47
CA VAL A 275 23.25 -13.62 -10.27
C VAL A 275 22.24 -13.00 -9.33
N VAL A 276 21.78 -11.79 -9.65
CA VAL A 276 20.71 -11.09 -8.94
C VAL A 276 19.57 -10.84 -9.92
N ALA A 277 18.39 -11.32 -9.62
CA ALA A 277 17.18 -11.09 -10.41
C ALA A 277 16.14 -10.37 -9.57
N ALA A 278 15.50 -9.35 -10.10
CA ALA A 278 14.36 -8.70 -9.48
C ALA A 278 13.07 -9.13 -10.19
N SER A 279 12.05 -9.45 -9.40
CA SER A 279 10.67 -9.61 -9.86
C SER A 279 9.88 -8.43 -9.32
N ALA A 280 9.62 -7.43 -10.13
CA ALA A 280 8.92 -6.21 -9.75
C ALA A 280 7.67 -6.01 -10.61
N ARG A 281 7.86 -5.91 -11.92
CA ARG A 281 6.80 -5.67 -12.87
C ARG A 281 5.82 -6.82 -12.97
N GLU A 282 6.29 -8.04 -12.91
CA GLU A 282 5.42 -9.23 -12.96
C GLU A 282 4.49 -9.32 -11.75
N LEU A 283 4.91 -8.75 -10.59
CA LEU A 283 4.13 -8.78 -9.34
C LEU A 283 3.01 -7.75 -9.32
N VAL A 284 3.09 -6.69 -10.14
CA VAL A 284 2.06 -5.64 -10.30
C VAL A 284 1.74 -5.47 -11.77
N PRO A 285 1.06 -6.46 -12.40
CA PRO A 285 0.93 -6.51 -13.87
C PRO A 285 -0.06 -5.50 -14.44
N TYR A 286 -0.97 -4.96 -13.63
CA TYR A 286 -2.05 -4.09 -14.11
C TYR A 286 -1.69 -2.61 -13.99
N ILE A 287 -1.82 -1.86 -15.09
CA ILE A 287 -1.50 -0.43 -15.16
C ILE A 287 -2.25 0.40 -14.12
N ALA A 288 -3.52 0.08 -13.89
CA ALA A 288 -4.35 0.81 -12.93
C ALA A 288 -3.81 0.75 -11.49
N ASP A 289 -3.10 -0.32 -11.14
CA ASP A 289 -2.54 -0.53 -9.82
C ASP A 289 -1.21 0.21 -9.63
N ALA A 290 -0.53 0.50 -10.74
CA ALA A 290 0.76 1.17 -10.76
C ALA A 290 0.68 2.73 -10.78
N VAL A 291 -0.51 3.33 -10.87
CA VAL A 291 -0.67 4.80 -10.88
C VAL A 291 -0.41 5.36 -9.47
N PRO A 292 0.39 6.43 -9.28
CA PRO A 292 0.78 7.45 -10.26
C PRO A 292 2.06 7.17 -11.07
N GLY A 293 2.76 6.09 -10.86
CA GLY A 293 3.94 5.73 -11.60
C GLY A 293 4.17 4.24 -11.55
N TRP A 294 4.80 3.71 -12.59
CA TRP A 294 5.15 2.32 -12.65
C TRP A 294 6.52 2.11 -12.01
N PHE A 295 6.66 1.15 -11.09
CA PHE A 295 7.94 0.79 -10.52
C PHE A 295 8.83 0.16 -11.60
N GLN A 296 9.95 0.82 -11.91
CA GLN A 296 10.99 0.29 -12.77
C GLN A 296 12.22 -0.01 -11.92
N ALA A 297 12.46 -1.29 -11.68
CA ALA A 297 13.56 -1.74 -10.85
C ALA A 297 14.91 -1.42 -11.48
N VAL A 298 15.84 -0.89 -10.69
CA VAL A 298 17.25 -0.78 -11.01
C VAL A 298 18.02 -1.56 -9.97
N LEU A 299 18.86 -2.50 -10.41
CA LEU A 299 19.79 -3.26 -9.57
C LEU A 299 21.20 -2.72 -9.74
N ALA A 300 21.95 -2.61 -8.65
CA ALA A 300 23.39 -2.32 -8.69
C ALA A 300 24.13 -3.15 -7.66
N VAL A 301 25.38 -3.50 -7.95
CA VAL A 301 26.29 -4.18 -7.01
C VAL A 301 27.50 -3.31 -6.75
N TYR A 302 27.82 -3.15 -5.47
CA TYR A 302 28.96 -2.37 -4.99
C TYR A 302 29.90 -3.25 -4.18
N ASP A 303 31.19 -2.90 -4.21
CA ASP A 303 32.19 -3.47 -3.29
C ASP A 303 32.12 -2.81 -1.90
N ALA A 304 32.95 -3.29 -0.96
CA ALA A 304 33.02 -2.78 0.40
C ALA A 304 33.45 -1.31 0.49
N GLN A 305 34.10 -0.77 -0.53
CA GLN A 305 34.55 0.61 -0.64
C GLN A 305 33.46 1.52 -1.25
N GLY A 306 32.33 0.95 -1.66
CA GLY A 306 31.23 1.67 -2.29
C GLY A 306 31.45 1.95 -3.78
N LYS A 307 32.43 1.27 -4.42
CA LYS A 307 32.62 1.32 -5.87
C LYS A 307 31.57 0.43 -6.54
N GLU A 308 30.84 0.98 -7.50
CA GLU A 308 29.91 0.23 -8.33
C GLU A 308 30.68 -0.75 -9.24
N LEU A 309 30.30 -2.01 -9.19
CA LEU A 309 30.85 -3.06 -10.04
C LEU A 309 30.04 -3.23 -11.31
N THR A 310 28.71 -3.15 -11.18
CA THR A 310 27.78 -3.26 -12.31
C THR A 310 26.39 -2.80 -11.89
N TYR A 311 25.57 -2.42 -12.86
CA TYR A 311 24.14 -2.16 -12.67
C TYR A 311 23.36 -2.65 -13.89
N GLU A 312 22.05 -2.90 -13.69
CA GLU A 312 21.09 -3.26 -14.73
C GLU A 312 19.71 -2.69 -14.37
N ASP A 313 18.96 -2.24 -15.39
CA ASP A 313 17.59 -1.71 -15.26
C ASP A 313 16.58 -2.45 -16.13
N ASP A 314 17.05 -3.37 -16.99
CA ASP A 314 16.23 -4.33 -17.73
C ASP A 314 17.01 -5.64 -17.98
N PHE A 315 16.36 -6.61 -18.59
CA PHE A 315 17.00 -7.80 -19.10
C PHE A 315 16.33 -8.29 -20.37
N ARG A 316 17.01 -8.16 -21.50
CA ARG A 316 16.52 -8.62 -22.82
C ARG A 316 15.12 -8.06 -23.15
N PHE A 317 14.94 -6.75 -22.97
CA PHE A 317 13.66 -6.04 -23.14
C PHE A 317 12.57 -6.38 -22.09
N ASN A 318 12.92 -7.13 -21.06
CA ASN A 318 12.07 -7.31 -19.89
C ASN A 318 12.42 -6.22 -18.85
N PRO A 319 11.45 -5.45 -18.37
CA PRO A 319 11.69 -4.39 -17.38
C PRO A 319 12.09 -4.91 -15.98
N ASP A 320 12.02 -6.22 -15.74
CA ASP A 320 12.54 -6.83 -14.50
C ASP A 320 14.01 -7.23 -14.72
N PRO A 321 14.99 -6.55 -14.08
CA PRO A 321 16.38 -6.70 -14.36
C PRO A 321 16.96 -8.02 -13.84
N VAL A 322 17.93 -8.56 -14.58
CA VAL A 322 18.78 -9.68 -14.16
C VAL A 322 20.23 -9.27 -14.33
N LEU A 323 20.94 -9.18 -13.22
CA LEU A 323 22.33 -8.75 -13.16
C LEU A 323 23.24 -9.97 -12.93
N TYR A 324 24.35 -10.01 -13.63
CA TYR A 324 25.42 -11.00 -13.46
C TYR A 324 26.75 -10.31 -13.15
N VAL A 325 27.45 -10.76 -12.10
CA VAL A 325 28.77 -10.27 -11.77
C VAL A 325 29.67 -11.39 -11.24
N PRO A 326 30.91 -11.59 -11.82
CA PRO A 326 31.91 -12.39 -11.20
C PRO A 326 32.56 -11.61 -10.06
N ILE A 327 32.64 -12.21 -8.88
CA ILE A 327 33.19 -11.59 -7.68
C ILE A 327 34.70 -11.46 -7.81
N PRO A 328 35.26 -10.23 -7.75
CA PRO A 328 36.69 -10.01 -8.04
C PRO A 328 37.62 -10.38 -6.88
N ALA A 329 37.15 -10.34 -5.62
CA ALA A 329 37.95 -10.61 -4.42
C ALA A 329 37.08 -11.18 -3.31
N ASP A 330 37.69 -11.81 -2.30
CA ASP A 330 37.00 -12.18 -1.08
C ASP A 330 36.59 -10.92 -0.30
N GLY A 331 35.37 -10.88 0.21
CA GLY A 331 34.92 -9.73 1.02
C GLY A 331 33.42 -9.51 1.08
N GLU A 332 33.06 -8.33 1.60
CA GLU A 332 31.68 -7.86 1.67
C GLU A 332 31.29 -7.10 0.40
N TYR A 333 30.06 -7.28 0.01
CA TYR A 333 29.42 -6.65 -1.14
C TYR A 333 28.04 -6.13 -0.76
N LEU A 334 27.52 -5.22 -1.56
CA LEU A 334 26.21 -4.61 -1.39
C LEU A 334 25.40 -4.72 -2.68
N VAL A 335 24.20 -5.28 -2.60
CA VAL A 335 23.17 -5.13 -3.66
C VAL A 335 22.29 -3.96 -3.28
N GLU A 336 22.06 -3.07 -4.21
CA GLU A 336 21.09 -1.97 -4.13
C GLU A 336 19.96 -2.21 -5.12
N ILE A 337 18.73 -1.99 -4.67
CA ILE A 337 17.54 -1.94 -5.53
C ILE A 337 16.78 -0.64 -5.30
N LYS A 338 16.38 0.01 -6.38
CA LYS A 338 15.62 1.27 -6.35
C LYS A 338 14.68 1.37 -7.55
N ASP A 339 13.74 2.30 -7.47
CA ASP A 339 12.97 2.72 -8.62
C ASP A 339 13.75 3.74 -9.46
N ALA A 340 13.78 3.56 -10.78
CA ALA A 340 14.48 4.42 -11.72
C ALA A 340 14.10 5.91 -11.59
N ILE A 341 12.86 6.19 -11.25
CA ILE A 341 12.32 7.55 -11.09
C ILE A 341 12.01 7.94 -9.64
N TYR A 342 12.41 7.09 -8.67
CA TYR A 342 12.21 7.30 -7.23
C TYR A 342 10.76 7.55 -6.79
N ARG A 343 9.79 6.99 -7.50
CA ARG A 343 8.37 7.08 -7.13
C ARG A 343 7.87 5.89 -6.31
N GLY A 344 8.59 4.79 -6.33
CA GLY A 344 8.27 3.58 -5.58
C GLY A 344 7.12 2.78 -6.16
#